data_2f99b86c63cd5e1138db8ef5fcecb105
#
_entry.id   2f99b86c63cd5e1138db8ef5fcecb105
#
_cell.length_a   1.000
_cell.length_b   1.000
_cell.length_c   1.000
_cell.angle_alpha   90.00
_cell.angle_beta   90.00
_cell.angle_gamma   90.00
#
_symmetry.space_group_name_H-M   'P 1'
#
loop_
_entity.id
_entity.type
_entity.pdbx_description
1 polymer ?
#
loop_
_entity_poly.entity_id
_entity_poly.type
_entity_poly.pdbx_seq_one_letter_code
_entity_poly.pdbx_strand_id
1 'polypeptide(L)'
;MSQEQKKSGQESCCCVAGCCGEPVATGSDKRQIVIDFLYLDLEVCSWCKGTGNSLDGAVAQVTGVLEAAGVDVIVNRIHVDSEEKAVKHRFASSPTIRVNGRDIQLDGKESKCESCGDLCGDEVDCRIWLYQGKEYTSPPPAMIIDAILREVYGPPAAATAVSEPFVLPENLRKFFQAMQSKKK
;
A
#
# COMPACT_ATOMS: atom_id res chain seq x y z
N MET A 1 -60.39 49.95 39.97
CA MET A 1 -59.70 51.06 39.34
C MET A 1 -58.54 50.46 38.46
N SER A 2 -58.66 50.78 37.15
CA SER A 2 -57.63 50.78 36.11
C SER A 2 -56.93 49.44 35.81
N GLN A 3 -57.36 48.74 34.83
CA GLN A 3 -57.00 48.56 33.42
C GLN A 3 -55.56 48.89 33.10
N GLU A 4 -54.80 47.88 32.57
CA GLU A 4 -54.10 48.14 31.32
C GLU A 4 -53.76 46.84 30.61
N GLN A 5 -54.19 46.80 29.36
CA GLN A 5 -53.94 45.81 28.35
C GLN A 5 -52.47 45.88 27.85
N LYS A 6 -51.82 44.77 27.60
CA LYS A 6 -50.67 44.78 26.74
C LYS A 6 -50.72 43.67 25.67
N LYS A 7 -50.66 44.16 24.46
CA LYS A 7 -50.80 43.52 23.18
C LYS A 7 -49.85 42.34 22.93
N SER A 8 -50.41 41.36 22.29
CA SER A 8 -49.75 40.34 21.50
C SER A 8 -48.78 40.90 20.47
N GLY A 9 -47.51 40.48 20.50
CA GLY A 9 -46.56 40.61 19.44
C GLY A 9 -46.45 39.25 18.76
N GLN A 10 -47.13 39.13 17.63
CA GLN A 10 -47.06 37.98 16.75
C GLN A 10 -45.86 38.20 15.81
N GLU A 11 -44.74 37.58 16.11
CA GLU A 11 -43.60 37.56 15.18
C GLU A 11 -43.84 36.49 14.14
N SER A 12 -44.16 36.97 12.94
CA SER A 12 -44.34 36.24 11.72
C SER A 12 -42.95 35.69 11.26
N CYS A 13 -42.72 34.41 11.43
CA CYS A 13 -41.62 33.74 10.71
C CYS A 13 -41.96 33.67 9.24
N CYS A 14 -41.34 34.53 8.44
CA CYS A 14 -41.33 34.45 6.98
C CYS A 14 -40.60 33.22 6.55
N CYS A 15 -41.28 32.12 6.27
CA CYS A 15 -40.77 31.02 5.46
C CYS A 15 -40.73 31.47 4.01
N VAL A 16 -39.62 32.06 3.61
CA VAL A 16 -39.33 32.28 2.21
C VAL A 16 -39.10 30.90 1.57
N ALA A 17 -40.02 30.54 0.68
CA ALA A 17 -39.86 29.32 -0.18
C ALA A 17 -38.58 29.46 -1.00
N GLY A 18 -37.60 28.58 -0.77
CA GLY A 18 -36.40 28.56 -1.55
C GLY A 18 -35.14 27.92 -0.88
N CYS A 19 -35.24 27.48 0.38
CA CYS A 19 -34.09 26.85 1.07
C CYS A 19 -34.14 25.31 1.17
N CYS A 20 -34.93 24.64 0.34
CA CYS A 20 -34.74 23.21 0.10
C CYS A 20 -33.69 23.07 -0.95
N GLY A 21 -32.41 23.26 -0.57
CA GLY A 21 -31.32 22.78 -1.35
C GLY A 21 -31.50 21.28 -1.54
N GLU A 22 -31.53 20.83 -2.78
CA GLU A 22 -31.46 19.44 -3.13
C GLU A 22 -30.34 18.78 -2.32
N PRO A 23 -30.50 17.54 -1.82
CA PRO A 23 -29.39 16.85 -1.18
C PRO A 23 -28.30 16.76 -2.25
N VAL A 24 -27.25 17.54 -2.08
CA VAL A 24 -26.02 17.34 -2.82
C VAL A 24 -25.67 15.90 -2.53
N ALA A 25 -25.78 15.04 -3.55
CA ALA A 25 -25.27 13.70 -3.49
C ALA A 25 -23.75 13.85 -3.23
N THR A 26 -23.39 13.84 -1.97
CA THR A 26 -22.03 13.62 -1.54
C THR A 26 -21.75 12.18 -1.94
N GLY A 27 -21.32 11.99 -3.19
CA GLY A 27 -20.52 10.82 -3.52
C GLY A 27 -19.44 10.81 -2.45
N SER A 28 -19.53 9.88 -1.52
CA SER A 28 -18.49 9.68 -0.52
C SER A 28 -17.27 9.28 -1.34
N ASP A 29 -16.42 10.24 -1.65
CA ASP A 29 -15.09 10.01 -2.19
C ASP A 29 -14.30 9.35 -1.05
N LYS A 30 -14.56 8.05 -0.87
CA LYS A 30 -13.90 7.26 0.14
C LYS A 30 -12.43 7.28 -0.16
N ARG A 31 -11.66 7.69 0.80
CA ARG A 31 -10.20 7.69 0.71
C ARG A 31 -9.73 6.26 0.46
N GLN A 32 -8.86 6.05 -0.52
CA GLN A 32 -8.34 4.74 -0.85
C GLN A 32 -6.86 4.62 -0.49
N ILE A 33 -6.48 3.46 0.02
CA ILE A 33 -5.10 3.04 0.19
C ILE A 33 -4.83 1.91 -0.78
N VAL A 34 -3.81 2.09 -1.61
CA VAL A 34 -3.34 1.08 -2.56
C VAL A 34 -2.07 0.43 -2.04
N ILE A 35 -2.11 -0.88 -1.91
CA ILE A 35 -0.97 -1.70 -1.48
C ILE A 35 -0.53 -2.54 -2.67
N ASP A 36 0.69 -2.31 -3.15
CA ASP A 36 1.29 -3.11 -4.22
C ASP A 36 2.26 -4.11 -3.61
N PHE A 37 2.01 -5.39 -3.82
CA PHE A 37 2.91 -6.48 -3.49
C PHE A 37 3.57 -7.00 -4.75
N LEU A 38 4.87 -6.76 -4.90
CA LEU A 38 5.66 -7.16 -6.05
C LEU A 38 6.57 -8.35 -5.67
N TYR A 39 6.60 -9.37 -6.50
CA TYR A 39 7.34 -10.61 -6.24
C TYR A 39 7.82 -11.29 -7.52
N LEU A 40 8.85 -12.12 -7.38
CA LEU A 40 9.38 -12.96 -8.49
C LEU A 40 8.61 -14.27 -8.60
N ASP A 41 8.34 -14.95 -7.48
CA ASP A 41 7.66 -16.24 -7.49
C ASP A 41 6.98 -16.50 -6.15
N LEU A 42 5.75 -17.01 -6.16
CA LEU A 42 5.00 -17.39 -4.96
C LEU A 42 4.89 -18.90 -4.77
N GLU A 43 5.29 -19.70 -5.73
CA GLU A 43 5.20 -21.16 -5.63
C GLU A 43 6.50 -21.74 -5.06
N VAL A 44 7.63 -21.28 -5.55
CA VAL A 44 8.95 -21.79 -5.16
C VAL A 44 9.59 -20.93 -4.07
N CYS A 45 9.54 -19.61 -4.19
CA CYS A 45 10.21 -18.70 -3.25
C CYS A 45 9.51 -18.65 -1.88
N SER A 46 10.13 -19.24 -0.86
CA SER A 46 9.61 -19.24 0.51
C SER A 46 9.50 -17.83 1.12
N TRP A 47 10.41 -16.92 0.77
CA TRP A 47 10.42 -15.53 1.26
C TRP A 47 9.27 -14.72 0.63
N CYS A 48 9.04 -14.87 -0.68
CA CYS A 48 7.89 -14.25 -1.34
C CYS A 48 6.57 -14.76 -0.78
N LYS A 49 6.45 -16.08 -0.59
CA LYS A 49 5.27 -16.72 0.01
C LYS A 49 5.04 -16.24 1.44
N GLY A 50 6.08 -16.22 2.26
CA GLY A 50 6.02 -15.74 3.64
C GLY A 50 5.60 -14.27 3.72
N THR A 51 6.14 -13.42 2.83
CA THR A 51 5.77 -12.01 2.74
C THR A 51 4.30 -11.83 2.33
N GLY A 52 3.83 -12.63 1.36
CA GLY A 52 2.42 -12.62 0.97
C GLY A 52 1.49 -12.98 2.11
N ASN A 53 1.81 -14.05 2.88
CA ASN A 53 1.03 -14.46 4.05
C ASN A 53 1.02 -13.40 5.15
N SER A 54 2.17 -12.75 5.39
CA SER A 54 2.26 -11.64 6.36
C SER A 54 1.41 -10.43 5.93
N LEU A 55 1.40 -10.12 4.63
CA LEU A 55 0.56 -9.07 4.07
C LEU A 55 -0.92 -9.38 4.25
N ASP A 56 -1.35 -10.60 3.92
CA ASP A 56 -2.75 -11.01 4.09
C ASP A 56 -3.19 -10.92 5.54
N GLY A 57 -2.35 -11.39 6.47
CA GLY A 57 -2.60 -11.27 7.89
C GLY A 57 -2.68 -9.82 8.39
N ALA A 58 -1.81 -8.94 7.90
CA ALA A 58 -1.80 -7.52 8.23
C ALA A 58 -3.07 -6.82 7.72
N VAL A 59 -3.41 -7.02 6.45
CA VAL A 59 -4.59 -6.43 5.81
C VAL A 59 -5.86 -6.89 6.52
N ALA A 60 -6.01 -8.18 6.79
CA ALA A 60 -7.17 -8.70 7.52
C ALA A 60 -7.37 -8.05 8.89
N GLN A 61 -6.28 -7.69 9.59
CA GLN A 61 -6.35 -7.04 10.90
C GLN A 61 -6.76 -5.56 10.82
N VAL A 62 -6.33 -4.83 9.78
CA VAL A 62 -6.56 -3.37 9.72
C VAL A 62 -7.78 -2.97 8.91
N THR A 63 -8.27 -3.81 7.98
CA THR A 63 -9.34 -3.46 7.05
C THR A 63 -10.59 -2.96 7.78
N GLY A 64 -11.06 -3.67 8.80
CA GLY A 64 -12.26 -3.26 9.53
C GLY A 64 -12.13 -1.90 10.22
N VAL A 65 -10.94 -1.57 10.74
CA VAL A 65 -10.68 -0.27 11.37
C VAL A 65 -10.63 0.83 10.32
N LEU A 66 -9.98 0.58 9.18
CA LEU A 66 -9.85 1.54 8.09
C LEU A 66 -11.20 1.81 7.41
N GLU A 67 -12.01 0.78 7.16
CA GLU A 67 -13.37 0.91 6.62
C GLU A 67 -14.27 1.74 7.54
N ALA A 68 -14.21 1.49 8.86
CA ALA A 68 -14.93 2.29 9.84
C ALA A 68 -14.49 3.77 9.86
N ALA A 69 -13.24 4.03 9.46
CA ALA A 69 -12.68 5.38 9.29
C ALA A 69 -12.90 5.97 7.88
N GLY A 70 -13.66 5.29 7.00
CA GLY A 70 -13.96 5.76 5.65
C GLY A 70 -12.79 5.58 4.67
N VAL A 71 -11.91 4.60 4.92
CA VAL A 71 -10.76 4.30 4.07
C VAL A 71 -10.89 2.88 3.51
N ASP A 72 -10.93 2.74 2.19
CA ASP A 72 -10.93 1.44 1.51
C ASP A 72 -9.50 0.98 1.23
N VAL A 73 -9.24 -0.31 1.38
CA VAL A 73 -7.92 -0.92 1.11
C VAL A 73 -7.96 -1.74 -0.17
N ILE A 74 -7.07 -1.43 -1.09
CA ILE A 74 -6.90 -2.16 -2.36
C ILE A 74 -5.54 -2.83 -2.33
N VAL A 75 -5.50 -4.15 -2.58
CA VAL A 75 -4.25 -4.92 -2.65
C VAL A 75 -4.03 -5.42 -4.07
N ASN A 76 -2.96 -4.98 -4.69
CA ASN A 76 -2.49 -5.46 -5.98
C ASN A 76 -1.36 -6.47 -5.79
N ARG A 77 -1.47 -7.64 -6.41
CA ARG A 77 -0.39 -8.64 -6.46
C ARG A 77 0.25 -8.62 -7.84
N ILE A 78 1.51 -8.23 -7.91
CA ILE A 78 2.24 -7.97 -9.15
C ILE A 78 3.35 -8.99 -9.30
N HIS A 79 3.13 -9.99 -10.15
CA HIS A 79 4.15 -10.94 -10.56
C HIS A 79 5.09 -10.28 -11.56
N VAL A 80 6.34 -10.08 -11.14
CA VAL A 80 7.40 -9.48 -11.95
C VAL A 80 8.21 -10.62 -12.60
N ASP A 81 7.81 -10.99 -13.80
CA ASP A 81 8.31 -12.14 -14.54
C ASP A 81 9.27 -11.77 -15.70
N SER A 82 9.53 -10.47 -15.86
CA SER A 82 10.41 -9.99 -16.94
C SER A 82 11.14 -8.70 -16.57
N GLU A 83 12.24 -8.41 -17.28
CA GLU A 83 13.01 -7.17 -17.14
C GLU A 83 12.13 -5.94 -17.42
N GLU A 84 11.25 -6.00 -18.44
CA GLU A 84 10.36 -4.91 -18.80
C GLU A 84 9.39 -4.57 -17.65
N LYS A 85 8.82 -5.60 -17.00
CA LYS A 85 7.97 -5.39 -15.82
C LYS A 85 8.77 -4.83 -14.64
N ALA A 86 9.99 -5.32 -14.43
CA ALA A 86 10.85 -4.80 -13.36
C ALA A 86 11.18 -3.32 -13.57
N VAL A 87 11.51 -2.92 -14.79
CA VAL A 87 11.76 -1.52 -15.15
C VAL A 87 10.50 -0.69 -15.00
N LYS A 88 9.37 -1.16 -15.56
CA LYS A 88 8.06 -0.47 -15.49
C LYS A 88 7.65 -0.17 -14.05
N HIS A 89 7.83 -1.12 -13.17
CA HIS A 89 7.46 -1.00 -11.76
C HIS A 89 8.61 -0.51 -10.86
N ARG A 90 9.77 -0.15 -11.43
CA ARG A 90 10.98 0.24 -10.66
C ARG A 90 11.28 -0.77 -9.54
N PHE A 91 11.21 -2.04 -9.88
CA PHE A 91 11.37 -3.15 -8.94
C PHE A 91 12.86 -3.45 -8.72
N ALA A 92 13.37 -3.06 -7.57
CA ALA A 92 14.79 -3.16 -7.24
C ALA A 92 15.14 -4.41 -6.45
N SER A 93 14.21 -4.95 -5.68
CA SER A 93 14.46 -6.10 -4.80
C SER A 93 13.20 -6.92 -4.59
N SER A 94 13.33 -8.24 -4.43
CA SER A 94 12.23 -9.18 -4.20
C SER A 94 12.28 -9.75 -2.78
N PRO A 95 11.13 -9.88 -2.10
CA PRO A 95 9.83 -9.27 -2.39
C PRO A 95 9.76 -7.78 -2.00
N THR A 96 8.83 -7.02 -2.58
CA THR A 96 8.61 -5.61 -2.27
C THR A 96 7.14 -5.35 -1.91
N ILE A 97 6.90 -4.56 -0.88
CA ILE A 97 5.57 -4.03 -0.52
C ILE A 97 5.62 -2.51 -0.60
N ARG A 98 4.64 -1.91 -1.27
CA ARG A 98 4.46 -0.45 -1.35
C ARG A 98 3.07 -0.07 -0.88
N VAL A 99 2.98 1.03 -0.16
CA VAL A 99 1.71 1.65 0.22
C VAL A 99 1.64 3.00 -0.49
N ASN A 100 0.61 3.22 -1.30
CA ASN A 100 0.46 4.38 -2.18
C ASN A 100 1.72 4.67 -3.01
N GLY A 101 2.32 3.60 -3.57
CA GLY A 101 3.51 3.67 -4.41
C GLY A 101 4.84 3.82 -3.66
N ARG A 102 4.83 3.96 -2.32
CA ARG A 102 6.04 4.04 -1.51
C ARG A 102 6.42 2.70 -0.92
N ASP A 103 7.69 2.33 -1.09
CA ASP A 103 8.25 1.15 -0.43
C ASP A 103 8.18 1.32 1.10
N ILE A 104 7.71 0.29 1.80
CA ILE A 104 7.62 0.31 3.27
C ILE A 104 8.99 0.23 3.95
N GLN A 105 10.04 -0.13 3.19
CA GLN A 105 11.42 -0.14 3.63
C GLN A 105 12.33 0.39 2.52
N LEU A 106 12.92 1.58 2.70
CA LEU A 106 13.82 2.21 1.74
C LEU A 106 15.25 1.65 1.80
N ASP A 107 15.71 1.30 3.00
CA ASP A 107 17.04 0.75 3.20
C ASP A 107 17.06 -0.73 2.86
N GLY A 108 17.54 -1.05 1.66
CA GLY A 108 17.56 -2.41 1.14
C GLY A 108 18.75 -3.21 1.68
N LYS A 109 18.52 -4.11 2.63
CA LYS A 109 19.44 -5.22 2.89
C LYS A 109 18.97 -6.43 2.09
N GLU A 110 19.89 -7.09 1.42
CA GLU A 110 19.63 -8.30 0.65
C GLU A 110 20.50 -9.44 1.16
N SER A 111 20.01 -10.66 0.97
CA SER A 111 20.73 -11.88 1.29
C SER A 111 20.38 -12.98 0.30
N LYS A 112 21.27 -13.93 0.13
CA LYS A 112 21.06 -15.06 -0.77
C LYS A 112 19.78 -15.82 -0.42
N CYS A 113 18.96 -16.03 -1.42
CA CYS A 113 17.72 -16.79 -1.32
C CYS A 113 17.90 -18.13 -2.05
N GLU A 114 18.06 -19.21 -1.29
CA GLU A 114 18.22 -20.56 -1.85
C GLU A 114 17.07 -20.92 -2.79
N SER A 115 15.83 -20.64 -2.41
CA SER A 115 14.65 -20.94 -3.24
C SER A 115 14.67 -20.25 -4.61
N CYS A 116 15.15 -19.00 -4.68
CA CYS A 116 15.29 -18.30 -5.97
C CYS A 116 16.51 -18.80 -6.75
N GLY A 117 17.59 -19.16 -6.03
CA GLY A 117 18.76 -19.79 -6.63
C GLY A 117 18.41 -21.13 -7.28
N ASP A 118 17.65 -21.99 -6.61
CA ASP A 118 17.16 -23.26 -7.18
C ASP A 118 16.28 -23.04 -8.42
N LEU A 119 15.45 -21.98 -8.41
CA LEU A 119 14.56 -21.66 -9.51
C LEU A 119 15.32 -21.28 -10.79
N CYS A 120 16.33 -20.44 -10.70
CA CYS A 120 17.08 -19.95 -11.87
C CYS A 120 18.41 -20.67 -12.12
N GLY A 121 18.92 -21.40 -11.13
CA GLY A 121 20.22 -22.10 -11.22
C GLY A 121 21.41 -21.17 -10.98
N ASP A 122 21.18 -20.01 -10.38
CA ASP A 122 22.19 -19.00 -10.03
C ASP A 122 21.87 -18.38 -8.67
N GLU A 123 22.85 -17.67 -8.08
CA GLU A 123 22.65 -16.96 -6.82
C GLU A 123 21.75 -15.74 -7.03
N VAL A 124 20.65 -15.68 -6.31
CA VAL A 124 19.72 -14.56 -6.32
C VAL A 124 19.58 -14.00 -4.91
N ASP A 125 19.81 -12.70 -4.77
CA ASP A 125 19.63 -12.01 -3.51
C ASP A 125 18.16 -11.57 -3.37
N CYS A 126 17.59 -11.86 -2.20
CA CYS A 126 16.26 -11.44 -1.82
C CYS A 126 16.32 -10.46 -0.65
N ARG A 127 15.28 -9.65 -0.53
CA ARG A 127 15.17 -8.61 0.49
C ARG A 127 15.13 -9.21 1.89
N ILE A 128 15.92 -8.61 2.79
CA ILE A 128 15.81 -8.76 4.23
C ILE A 128 15.00 -7.58 4.77
N TRP A 129 14.00 -7.86 5.57
CA TRP A 129 13.17 -6.86 6.21
C TRP A 129 13.74 -6.47 7.57
N LEU A 130 13.86 -5.17 7.81
CA LEU A 130 14.38 -4.62 9.06
C LEU A 130 13.24 -3.97 9.84
N TYR A 131 12.93 -4.51 11.00
CA TYR A 131 11.88 -3.95 11.85
C TYR A 131 12.27 -4.00 13.32
N GLN A 132 12.23 -2.85 14.00
CA GLN A 132 12.61 -2.71 15.41
C GLN A 132 13.99 -3.31 15.75
N GLY A 133 14.98 -3.09 14.86
CA GLY A 133 16.34 -3.58 15.03
C GLY A 133 16.55 -5.07 14.80
N LYS A 134 15.54 -5.77 14.28
CA LYS A 134 15.62 -7.21 13.93
C LYS A 134 15.47 -7.43 12.43
N GLU A 135 16.10 -8.48 11.95
CA GLU A 135 16.07 -8.92 10.56
C GLU A 135 15.07 -10.06 10.38
N TYR A 136 14.34 -10.01 9.26
CA TYR A 136 13.33 -11.00 8.92
C TYR A 136 13.42 -11.34 7.42
N THR A 137 13.21 -12.60 7.07
CA THR A 137 13.06 -13.05 5.67
C THR A 137 11.65 -12.77 5.13
N SER A 138 10.69 -12.59 6.03
CA SER A 138 9.32 -12.12 5.73
C SER A 138 8.94 -11.05 6.74
N PRO A 139 8.36 -9.92 6.34
CA PRO A 139 8.08 -8.83 7.27
C PRO A 139 7.04 -9.27 8.31
N PRO A 140 7.20 -8.93 9.58
CA PRO A 140 6.14 -9.19 10.56
C PRO A 140 4.90 -8.37 10.20
N PRO A 141 3.67 -8.88 10.41
CA PRO A 141 2.44 -8.12 10.14
C PRO A 141 2.42 -6.73 10.76
N ALA A 142 3.00 -6.57 11.95
CA ALA A 142 3.11 -5.28 12.64
C ALA A 142 3.88 -4.22 11.83
N MET A 143 4.91 -4.60 11.07
CA MET A 143 5.66 -3.69 10.19
C MET A 143 4.77 -3.15 9.06
N ILE A 144 3.97 -4.04 8.47
CA ILE A 144 3.06 -3.69 7.36
C ILE A 144 1.93 -2.80 7.88
N ILE A 145 1.34 -3.16 9.03
CA ILE A 145 0.28 -2.37 9.69
C ILE A 145 0.80 -0.96 10.01
N ASP A 146 1.99 -0.85 10.59
CA ASP A 146 2.63 0.42 10.92
C ASP A 146 2.80 1.31 9.67
N ALA A 147 3.25 0.73 8.55
CA ALA A 147 3.39 1.45 7.29
C ALA A 147 2.03 1.93 6.72
N ILE A 148 0.99 1.09 6.78
CA ILE A 148 -0.36 1.44 6.35
C ILE A 148 -0.89 2.60 7.21
N LEU A 149 -0.80 2.50 8.54
CA LEU A 149 -1.31 3.51 9.45
C LEU A 149 -0.55 4.84 9.31
N ARG A 150 0.76 4.81 9.09
CA ARG A 150 1.54 6.02 8.79
C ARG A 150 1.10 6.70 7.50
N GLU A 151 0.75 5.93 6.48
CA GLU A 151 0.27 6.51 5.22
C GLU A 151 -1.14 7.11 5.36
N VAL A 152 -1.99 6.51 6.19
CA VAL A 152 -3.36 7.00 6.42
C VAL A 152 -3.40 8.22 7.33
N TYR A 153 -2.63 8.21 8.43
CA TYR A 153 -2.74 9.17 9.52
C TYR A 153 -1.47 10.00 9.75
N GLY A 154 -0.39 9.65 9.09
CA GLY A 154 0.87 10.41 9.19
C GLY A 154 0.79 11.74 8.45
N PRO A 155 1.79 12.61 8.65
CA PRO A 155 1.92 13.84 7.89
C PRO A 155 2.03 13.49 6.39
N PRO A 156 1.48 14.34 5.49
CA PRO A 156 1.66 14.14 4.05
C PRO A 156 3.16 14.00 3.78
N ALA A 157 3.57 12.86 3.28
CA ALA A 157 4.97 12.69 2.99
C ALA A 157 5.35 13.60 1.83
N ALA A 158 6.49 14.26 1.96
CA ALA A 158 7.06 15.03 0.87
C ALA A 158 7.11 14.17 -0.39
N ALA A 159 6.57 14.69 -1.50
CA ALA A 159 6.66 14.03 -2.78
C ALA A 159 8.14 13.82 -3.09
N THR A 160 8.61 12.62 -2.92
CA THR A 160 9.94 12.25 -3.43
C THR A 160 9.81 12.23 -4.94
N ALA A 161 10.14 13.37 -5.56
CA ALA A 161 10.31 13.42 -7.00
C ALA A 161 11.46 12.47 -7.35
N VAL A 162 11.11 11.27 -7.81
CA VAL A 162 12.10 10.32 -8.31
C VAL A 162 12.56 10.82 -9.67
N SER A 163 13.56 11.68 -9.66
CA SER A 163 14.10 12.33 -10.87
C SER A 163 15.15 11.46 -11.61
N GLU A 164 15.64 10.42 -10.94
CA GLU A 164 16.69 9.59 -11.52
C GLU A 164 16.14 8.42 -12.36
N PRO A 165 16.78 8.13 -13.51
CA PRO A 165 16.42 6.95 -14.30
C PRO A 165 16.63 5.69 -13.44
N PHE A 166 15.66 4.77 -13.48
CA PHE A 166 15.77 3.51 -12.78
C PHE A 166 16.75 2.58 -13.53
N VAL A 167 17.72 2.06 -12.80
CA VAL A 167 18.65 1.05 -13.28
C VAL A 167 18.29 -0.30 -12.67
N LEU A 168 18.02 -1.29 -13.52
CA LEU A 168 17.69 -2.63 -13.05
C LEU A 168 18.92 -3.25 -12.36
N PRO A 169 18.80 -3.72 -11.11
CA PRO A 169 19.89 -4.42 -10.42
C PRO A 169 20.40 -5.65 -11.17
N GLU A 170 21.69 -5.88 -11.09
CA GLU A 170 22.35 -6.96 -11.84
C GLU A 170 21.88 -8.35 -11.42
N ASN A 171 21.59 -8.58 -10.11
CA ASN A 171 21.04 -9.83 -9.61
C ASN A 171 19.69 -10.16 -10.26
N LEU A 172 18.80 -9.17 -10.41
CA LEU A 172 17.50 -9.36 -11.06
C LEU A 172 17.65 -9.58 -12.58
N ARG A 173 18.59 -8.88 -13.23
CA ARG A 173 18.90 -9.12 -14.66
C ARG A 173 19.33 -10.55 -14.90
N LYS A 174 20.27 -11.06 -14.11
CA LYS A 174 20.71 -12.45 -14.18
C LYS A 174 19.56 -13.44 -13.97
N PHE A 175 18.71 -13.18 -12.97
CA PHE A 175 17.53 -14.00 -12.71
C PHE A 175 16.63 -14.12 -13.96
N PHE A 176 16.25 -12.98 -14.56
CA PHE A 176 15.37 -13.00 -15.73
C PHE A 176 16.00 -13.68 -16.95
N GLN A 177 17.29 -13.49 -17.17
CA GLN A 177 18.04 -14.17 -18.26
C GLN A 177 18.07 -15.69 -18.07
N ALA A 178 18.33 -16.16 -16.84
CA ALA A 178 18.30 -17.57 -16.51
C ALA A 178 16.91 -18.18 -16.71
N MET A 179 15.86 -17.48 -16.28
CA MET A 179 14.47 -17.93 -16.47
C MET A 179 14.05 -18.00 -17.94
N GLN A 180 14.52 -17.07 -18.78
CA GLN A 180 14.28 -17.12 -20.23
C GLN A 180 14.98 -18.31 -20.89
N SER A 181 16.17 -18.67 -20.43
CA SER A 181 16.93 -19.82 -20.96
C SER A 181 16.25 -21.15 -20.64
N LYS A 182 15.56 -21.26 -19.50
CA LYS A 182 14.83 -22.48 -19.10
C LYS A 182 13.48 -22.67 -19.82
N LYS A 183 12.93 -21.63 -20.43
CA LYS A 183 11.67 -21.70 -21.20
C LYS A 183 11.85 -22.13 -22.64
N LYS A 184 13.09 -22.26 -23.12
CA LYS A 184 13.43 -22.77 -24.44
C LYS A 184 13.69 -24.28 -24.38
#